data_22a42f0a69d4c640d780ec4a7e0dcb98
#
_entry.id   22a42f0a69d4c640d780ec4a7e0dcb98
#
_cell.length_a   1.000
_cell.length_b   1.000
_cell.length_c   1.000
_cell.angle_alpha   90.00
_cell.angle_beta   90.00
_cell.angle_gamma   90.00
#
_symmetry.space_group_name_H-M   'P 1'
#
loop_
_entity.id
_entity.type
_entity.pdbx_description
1 polymer ?
#
loop_
_entity_poly.entity_id
_entity_poly.type
_entity_poly.pdbx_seq_one_letter_code
_entity_poly.pdbx_strand_id
1 'polypeptide(L)'
;MSTDSSGNGQAHGGNSDTSRRYPKRPIVGVGAVVLTEDGRVVLVKRGHAPLAGQWSLPGGTLEVGESLEAGVAREIREETGLIVDVGPLVGLFDRILVDDGGAVEYHFVLADYLCRPRQGRLEAGTDVEDAVLADPDALEPYRLTEKARSVISQARAIAGRDR
;
A
#
# COMPACT_ATOMS: atom_id res chain seq x y z
N MET A 1 -48.64 4.94 -33.63
CA MET A 1 -47.59 3.91 -33.64
C MET A 1 -46.46 4.44 -32.77
N SER A 2 -46.46 3.96 -31.54
CA SER A 2 -45.47 4.35 -30.49
C SER A 2 -44.26 3.43 -30.58
N THR A 3 -43.08 3.99 -30.62
CA THR A 3 -41.84 3.22 -30.40
C THR A 3 -41.18 3.74 -29.13
N ASP A 4 -41.29 2.90 -28.13
CA ASP A 4 -40.65 3.00 -26.84
C ASP A 4 -39.14 2.68 -27.01
N SER A 5 -38.29 3.57 -26.55
CA SER A 5 -36.84 3.36 -26.47
C SER A 5 -36.42 3.38 -25.02
N SER A 6 -36.43 2.21 -24.42
CA SER A 6 -35.90 1.98 -23.07
C SER A 6 -34.38 2.20 -23.06
N GLY A 7 -33.94 3.30 -22.47
CA GLY A 7 -32.55 3.56 -22.13
C GLY A 7 -32.08 2.67 -20.96
N ASN A 8 -31.21 1.73 -21.23
CA ASN A 8 -30.56 0.90 -20.22
C ASN A 8 -29.42 1.70 -19.55
N GLY A 9 -29.72 2.34 -18.44
CA GLY A 9 -28.75 2.99 -17.59
C GLY A 9 -27.98 1.94 -16.77
N GLN A 10 -26.81 1.54 -17.22
CA GLN A 10 -25.91 0.75 -16.38
C GLN A 10 -25.35 1.66 -15.27
N ALA A 11 -25.84 1.45 -14.07
CA ALA A 11 -25.25 1.99 -12.87
C ALA A 11 -23.86 1.33 -12.68
N HIS A 12 -22.80 2.13 -12.75
CA HIS A 12 -21.46 1.72 -12.31
C HIS A 12 -21.51 1.58 -10.80
N GLY A 13 -21.75 0.35 -10.33
CA GLY A 13 -21.69 0.00 -8.92
C GLY A 13 -20.27 0.22 -8.39
N GLY A 14 -20.16 1.03 -7.35
CA GLY A 14 -18.91 1.25 -6.62
C GLY A 14 -18.31 -0.09 -6.21
N ASN A 15 -17.00 -0.21 -6.45
CA ASN A 15 -16.22 -1.39 -6.11
C ASN A 15 -16.10 -1.48 -4.59
N SER A 16 -17.03 -2.16 -3.94
CA SER A 16 -17.06 -2.35 -2.49
C SER A 16 -15.93 -3.30 -2.06
N ASP A 17 -15.47 -3.16 -0.83
CA ASP A 17 -14.46 -3.98 -0.14
C ASP A 17 -14.66 -5.51 -0.29
N THR A 18 -15.87 -5.96 -0.59
CA THR A 18 -16.23 -7.34 -0.94
C THR A 18 -15.47 -7.92 -2.14
N SER A 19 -14.93 -7.10 -3.04
CA SER A 19 -14.14 -7.58 -4.18
C SER A 19 -12.74 -8.04 -3.82
N ARG A 20 -12.20 -7.64 -2.66
CA ARG A 20 -10.85 -8.00 -2.18
C ARG A 20 -10.86 -9.25 -1.31
N ARG A 21 -11.99 -9.55 -0.69
CA ARG A 21 -12.17 -10.71 0.19
C ARG A 21 -12.66 -11.90 -0.63
N TYR A 22 -12.08 -13.08 -0.41
CA TYR A 22 -12.29 -14.30 -1.21
C TYR A 22 -12.13 -14.07 -2.71
N PRO A 23 -10.97 -13.56 -3.14
CA PRO A 23 -10.76 -13.13 -4.52
C PRO A 23 -10.70 -14.36 -5.44
N LYS A 24 -11.20 -14.21 -6.68
CA LYS A 24 -11.11 -15.26 -7.73
C LYS A 24 -9.71 -15.34 -8.36
N ARG A 25 -8.87 -14.34 -8.12
CA ARG A 25 -7.48 -14.24 -8.59
C ARG A 25 -6.68 -13.35 -7.65
N PRO A 26 -5.35 -13.48 -7.59
CA PRO A 26 -4.51 -12.57 -6.81
C PRO A 26 -4.71 -11.11 -7.20
N ILE A 27 -4.62 -10.23 -6.22
CA ILE A 27 -4.73 -8.78 -6.38
C ILE A 27 -3.32 -8.21 -6.35
N VAL A 28 -2.98 -7.37 -7.32
CA VAL A 28 -1.69 -6.67 -7.33
C VAL A 28 -1.78 -5.46 -6.38
N GLY A 29 -0.86 -5.43 -5.44
CA GLY A 29 -0.66 -4.30 -4.54
C GLY A 29 0.73 -3.70 -4.71
N VAL A 30 0.85 -2.45 -4.35
CA VAL A 30 2.10 -1.70 -4.33
C VAL A 30 2.34 -1.11 -2.95
N GLY A 31 3.59 -1.09 -2.52
CA GLY A 31 4.01 -0.52 -1.26
C GLY A 31 5.33 0.23 -1.37
N ALA A 32 5.66 0.97 -0.33
CA ALA A 32 6.87 1.76 -0.33
C ALA A 32 7.57 1.79 1.04
N VAL A 33 8.88 1.68 1.00
CA VAL A 33 9.75 2.14 2.08
C VAL A 33 10.16 3.57 1.75
N VAL A 34 9.48 4.54 2.34
CA VAL A 34 9.81 5.96 2.19
C VAL A 34 10.86 6.31 3.23
N LEU A 35 12.12 6.47 2.79
CA LEU A 35 13.25 6.84 3.66
C LEU A 35 13.57 8.33 3.50
N THR A 36 13.56 9.04 4.63
CA THR A 36 14.02 10.43 4.70
C THR A 36 15.54 10.55 4.65
N GLU A 37 16.06 11.76 4.44
CA GLU A 37 17.51 12.02 4.42
C GLU A 37 18.18 11.71 5.76
N ASP A 38 17.48 11.93 6.87
CA ASP A 38 17.95 11.60 8.22
C ASP A 38 17.74 10.11 8.59
N GLY A 39 17.31 9.28 7.62
CA GLY A 39 17.22 7.83 7.74
C GLY A 39 15.96 7.30 8.41
N ARG A 40 14.96 8.15 8.71
CA ARG A 40 13.68 7.71 9.25
C ARG A 40 12.80 7.10 8.16
N VAL A 41 11.88 6.23 8.56
CA VAL A 41 10.94 5.55 7.67
C VAL A 41 9.51 6.01 7.95
N VAL A 42 8.73 6.23 6.87
CA VAL A 42 7.30 6.52 6.99
C VAL A 42 6.53 5.25 7.27
N LEU A 43 5.72 5.27 8.32
CA LEU A 43 4.76 4.22 8.64
C LEU A 43 3.36 4.82 8.68
N VAL A 44 2.38 4.01 8.30
CA VAL A 44 0.96 4.36 8.35
C VAL A 44 0.20 3.36 9.23
N LYS A 45 -0.82 3.85 9.95
CA LYS A 45 -1.73 3.01 10.72
C LYS A 45 -2.98 2.77 9.88
N ARG A 46 -3.23 1.52 9.55
CA ARG A 46 -4.31 1.13 8.64
C ARG A 46 -5.69 1.46 9.20
N GLY A 47 -6.50 2.16 8.42
CA GLY A 47 -7.90 2.46 8.77
C GLY A 47 -8.88 1.33 8.41
N HIS A 48 -8.51 0.40 7.52
CA HIS A 48 -9.41 -0.60 6.95
C HIS A 48 -8.82 -2.02 6.95
N ALA A 49 -9.73 -3.01 6.80
CA ALA A 49 -9.36 -4.42 6.62
C ALA A 49 -8.57 -4.66 5.30
N PRO A 50 -7.71 -5.70 5.24
CA PRO A 50 -7.27 -6.51 6.37
C PRO A 50 -6.33 -5.75 7.30
N LEU A 51 -6.26 -6.16 8.57
CA LEU A 51 -5.34 -5.62 9.58
C LEU A 51 -5.60 -4.14 9.95
N ALA A 52 -6.87 -3.72 10.04
CA ALA A 52 -7.25 -2.40 10.56
C ALA A 52 -6.61 -2.15 11.95
N GLY A 53 -6.15 -0.92 12.18
CA GLY A 53 -5.48 -0.54 13.42
C GLY A 53 -4.02 -0.98 13.54
N GLN A 54 -3.47 -1.71 12.58
CA GLN A 54 -2.06 -2.12 12.57
C GLN A 54 -1.20 -1.11 11.80
N TRP A 55 0.03 -0.94 12.27
CA TRP A 55 1.05 -0.19 11.55
C TRP A 55 1.63 -1.01 10.39
N SER A 56 1.89 -0.35 9.28
CA SER A 56 2.47 -0.95 8.09
C SER A 56 3.24 0.08 7.26
N LEU A 57 3.90 -0.40 6.22
CA LEU A 57 4.38 0.45 5.14
C LEU A 57 3.18 1.05 4.39
N PRO A 58 3.28 2.30 3.88
CA PRO A 58 2.26 2.89 3.03
C PRO A 58 2.15 2.12 1.70
N GLY A 59 0.94 2.06 1.16
CA GLY A 59 0.66 1.38 -0.08
C GLY A 59 -0.77 0.89 -0.19
N GLY A 60 -1.14 0.39 -1.36
CA GLY A 60 -2.49 -0.07 -1.64
C GLY A 60 -2.61 -0.88 -2.90
N THR A 61 -3.77 -0.91 -3.49
CA THR A 61 -4.08 -1.71 -4.68
C THR A 61 -3.71 -0.94 -5.96
N LEU A 62 -3.05 -1.62 -6.89
CA LEU A 62 -2.78 -1.09 -8.21
C LEU A 62 -4.10 -0.93 -8.99
N GLU A 63 -4.26 0.19 -9.68
CA GLU A 63 -5.41 0.45 -10.54
C GLU A 63 -5.17 -0.01 -11.97
N VAL A 64 -6.26 -0.33 -12.69
CA VAL A 64 -6.17 -0.77 -14.09
C VAL A 64 -5.64 0.38 -14.96
N GLY A 65 -4.61 0.08 -15.75
CA GLY A 65 -3.96 1.06 -16.63
C GLY A 65 -2.85 1.89 -15.97
N GLU A 66 -2.58 1.66 -14.69
CA GLU A 66 -1.55 2.32 -13.91
C GLU A 66 -0.25 1.50 -13.92
N SER A 67 0.90 2.14 -14.06
CA SER A 67 2.19 1.48 -13.83
C SER A 67 2.41 1.25 -12.33
N LEU A 68 3.30 0.31 -11.97
CA LEU A 68 3.63 0.05 -10.57
C LEU A 68 4.14 1.31 -9.86
N GLU A 69 5.04 2.06 -10.51
CA GLU A 69 5.62 3.27 -9.95
C GLU A 69 4.58 4.39 -9.79
N ALA A 70 3.65 4.53 -10.76
CA ALA A 70 2.54 5.48 -10.66
C ALA A 70 1.62 5.14 -9.49
N GLY A 71 1.30 3.86 -9.31
CA GLY A 71 0.50 3.36 -8.20
C GLY A 71 1.15 3.62 -6.85
N VAL A 72 2.45 3.36 -6.72
CA VAL A 72 3.22 3.68 -5.51
C VAL A 72 3.14 5.17 -5.20
N ALA A 73 3.43 6.04 -6.17
CA ALA A 73 3.42 7.49 -5.96
C ALA A 73 2.03 8.00 -5.57
N ARG A 74 0.97 7.49 -6.19
CA ARG A 74 -0.42 7.83 -5.87
C ARG A 74 -0.77 7.41 -4.45
N GLU A 75 -0.54 6.14 -4.06
CA GLU A 75 -0.87 5.63 -2.73
C GLU A 75 -0.13 6.40 -1.63
N ILE A 76 1.17 6.67 -1.80
CA ILE A 76 1.93 7.47 -0.82
C ILE A 76 1.32 8.86 -0.67
N ARG A 77 0.97 9.52 -1.76
CA ARG A 77 0.35 10.84 -1.72
C ARG A 77 -1.01 10.81 -1.03
N GLU A 78 -1.85 9.81 -1.30
CA GLU A 78 -3.19 9.67 -0.71
C GLU A 78 -3.11 9.37 0.80
N GLU A 79 -2.20 8.50 1.21
CA GLU A 79 -2.09 8.07 2.60
C GLU A 79 -1.25 9.01 3.49
N THR A 80 -0.32 9.76 2.91
CA THR A 80 0.70 10.50 3.69
C THR A 80 0.85 11.97 3.33
N GLY A 81 0.22 12.45 2.25
CA GLY A 81 0.41 13.81 1.73
C GLY A 81 1.78 14.07 1.09
N LEU A 82 2.67 13.09 1.08
CA LEU A 82 4.01 13.24 0.51
C LEU A 82 4.03 13.01 -1.00
N ILE A 83 4.82 13.81 -1.70
CA ILE A 83 5.24 13.57 -3.08
C ILE A 83 6.64 12.97 -3.01
N VAL A 84 6.82 11.82 -3.66
CA VAL A 84 8.07 11.05 -3.59
C VAL A 84 8.68 10.84 -4.96
N ASP A 85 10.00 10.66 -4.98
CA ASP A 85 10.71 10.04 -6.08
C ASP A 85 10.71 8.53 -5.83
N VAL A 86 10.15 7.78 -6.78
CA VAL A 86 10.11 6.32 -6.74
C VAL A 86 11.42 5.79 -7.27
N GLY A 87 12.13 5.07 -6.42
CA GLY A 87 13.43 4.47 -6.73
C GLY A 87 13.32 2.99 -7.09
N PRO A 88 14.32 2.17 -6.77
CA PRO A 88 14.36 0.77 -7.16
C PRO A 88 13.30 -0.08 -6.44
N LEU A 89 12.89 -1.17 -7.12
CA LEU A 89 12.11 -2.23 -6.51
C LEU A 89 12.95 -2.89 -5.39
N VAL A 90 12.41 -2.95 -4.18
CA VAL A 90 13.02 -3.64 -3.04
C VAL A 90 12.74 -5.13 -3.12
N GLY A 91 11.48 -5.49 -3.43
CA GLY A 91 11.10 -6.87 -3.58
C GLY A 91 9.67 -7.07 -4.05
N LEU A 92 9.42 -8.31 -4.45
CA LEU A 92 8.10 -8.82 -4.85
C LEU A 92 7.72 -9.94 -3.90
N PHE A 93 6.52 -9.88 -3.31
CA PHE A 93 6.12 -10.78 -2.22
C PHE A 93 4.68 -11.25 -2.40
N ASP A 94 4.43 -12.51 -2.03
CA ASP A 94 3.08 -13.02 -1.84
C ASP A 94 2.58 -12.71 -0.43
N ARG A 95 1.32 -12.34 -0.33
CA ARG A 95 0.60 -12.25 0.93
C ARG A 95 -0.70 -13.00 0.82
N ILE A 96 -0.75 -14.16 1.44
CA ILE A 96 -1.91 -15.04 1.45
C ILE A 96 -2.42 -15.15 2.89
N LEU A 97 -3.67 -14.79 3.10
CA LEU A 97 -4.36 -14.97 4.38
C LEU A 97 -5.47 -15.99 4.18
N VAL A 98 -5.55 -16.93 5.09
CA VAL A 98 -6.59 -17.96 5.12
C VAL A 98 -7.50 -17.75 6.32
N ASP A 99 -8.76 -18.08 6.17
CA ASP A 99 -9.73 -18.07 7.26
C ASP A 99 -9.63 -19.35 8.12
N ASP A 100 -10.42 -19.41 9.19
CA ASP A 100 -10.46 -20.56 10.10
C ASP A 100 -10.90 -21.87 9.41
N GLY A 101 -11.60 -21.78 8.29
CA GLY A 101 -12.02 -22.93 7.47
C GLY A 101 -10.97 -23.37 6.45
N GLY A 102 -9.83 -22.66 6.37
CA GLY A 102 -8.74 -22.93 5.41
C GLY A 102 -8.98 -22.39 4.02
N ALA A 103 -10.03 -21.57 3.80
CA ALA A 103 -10.24 -20.89 2.53
C ALA A 103 -9.36 -19.63 2.42
N VAL A 104 -8.88 -19.33 1.20
CA VAL A 104 -8.09 -18.13 0.96
C VAL A 104 -8.99 -16.89 1.07
N GLU A 105 -8.84 -16.15 2.16
CA GLU A 105 -9.61 -14.95 2.43
C GLU A 105 -9.05 -13.72 1.68
N TYR A 106 -7.70 -13.61 1.63
CA TYR A 106 -7.00 -12.57 0.86
C TYR A 106 -5.78 -13.16 0.15
N HIS A 107 -5.53 -12.71 -1.07
CA HIS A 107 -4.34 -13.05 -1.82
C HIS A 107 -3.83 -11.83 -2.60
N PHE A 108 -2.69 -11.31 -2.16
CA PHE A 108 -2.02 -10.18 -2.81
C PHE A 108 -0.65 -10.60 -3.34
N VAL A 109 -0.28 -10.02 -4.49
CA VAL A 109 1.10 -9.94 -4.96
C VAL A 109 1.56 -8.52 -4.75
N LEU A 110 2.54 -8.29 -3.87
CA LEU A 110 2.98 -6.98 -3.42
C LEU A 110 4.33 -6.61 -4.02
N ALA A 111 4.40 -5.45 -4.68
CA ALA A 111 5.64 -4.86 -5.18
C ALA A 111 6.01 -3.66 -4.30
N ASP A 112 7.08 -3.81 -3.50
CA ASP A 112 7.55 -2.77 -2.59
C ASP A 112 8.77 -2.03 -3.17
N TYR A 113 8.71 -0.70 -3.17
CA TYR A 113 9.71 0.20 -3.72
C TYR A 113 10.42 1.02 -2.64
N LEU A 114 11.69 1.32 -2.86
CA LEU A 114 12.39 2.35 -2.09
C LEU A 114 12.01 3.72 -2.67
N CYS A 115 11.52 4.62 -1.81
CA CYS A 115 11.13 5.97 -2.20
C CYS A 115 11.83 7.04 -1.35
N ARG A 116 11.99 8.23 -1.93
CA ARG A 116 12.54 9.41 -1.24
C ARG A 116 11.51 10.53 -1.24
N PRO A 117 11.23 11.17 -0.09
CA PRO A 117 10.38 12.36 -0.06
C PRO A 117 11.00 13.49 -0.89
N ARG A 118 10.20 14.11 -1.75
CA ARG A 118 10.60 15.28 -2.55
C ARG A 118 9.90 16.54 -2.10
N GLN A 119 8.61 16.44 -1.82
CA GLN A 119 7.75 17.57 -1.43
C GLN A 119 6.62 17.08 -0.51
N GLY A 120 5.93 18.03 0.11
CA GLY A 120 4.78 17.75 0.96
C GLY A 120 5.12 17.72 2.44
N ARG A 121 4.08 17.61 3.25
CA ARG A 121 4.17 17.46 4.69
C ARG A 121 3.52 16.14 5.06
N LEU A 122 4.11 15.40 5.98
CA LEU A 122 3.53 14.14 6.46
C LEU A 122 2.23 14.43 7.21
N GLU A 123 1.12 13.99 6.63
CA GLU A 123 -0.23 14.08 7.19
C GLU A 123 -0.99 12.81 6.84
N ALA A 124 -1.68 12.21 7.81
CA ALA A 124 -2.51 11.06 7.57
C ALA A 124 -3.65 11.41 6.60
N GLY A 125 -3.78 10.65 5.52
CA GLY A 125 -4.90 10.75 4.59
C GLY A 125 -6.18 10.13 5.17
N THR A 126 -7.27 10.18 4.39
CA THR A 126 -8.59 9.71 4.83
C THR A 126 -8.68 8.20 5.05
N ASP A 127 -7.81 7.44 4.39
CA ASP A 127 -7.82 5.96 4.39
C ASP A 127 -6.91 5.34 5.46
N VAL A 128 -6.17 6.16 6.19
CA VAL A 128 -5.31 5.75 7.29
C VAL A 128 -5.69 6.48 8.58
N GLU A 129 -5.49 5.85 9.73
CA GLU A 129 -5.77 6.46 11.04
C GLU A 129 -4.67 7.42 11.48
N ASP A 130 -3.41 7.13 11.08
CA ASP A 130 -2.23 7.89 11.49
C ASP A 130 -1.06 7.67 10.52
N ALA A 131 -0.11 8.60 10.50
CA ALA A 131 1.13 8.52 9.73
C ALA A 131 2.28 9.12 10.52
N VAL A 132 3.40 8.39 10.64
CA VAL A 132 4.55 8.81 11.45
C VAL A 132 5.87 8.61 10.72
N LEU A 133 6.90 9.35 11.18
CA LEU A 133 8.30 9.08 10.88
C LEU A 133 8.89 8.26 12.03
N ALA A 134 9.21 7.00 11.77
CA ALA A 134 9.77 6.08 12.74
C ALA A 134 11.29 5.95 12.57
N ASP A 135 11.97 5.75 13.69
CA ASP A 135 13.36 5.31 13.68
C ASP A 135 13.41 3.82 13.27
N PRO A 136 14.08 3.46 12.18
CA PRO A 136 14.15 2.08 11.73
C PRO A 136 14.92 1.15 12.67
N ASP A 137 15.65 1.69 13.63
CA ASP A 137 16.35 0.93 14.68
C ASP A 137 15.50 0.78 15.97
N ALA A 138 14.30 1.40 16.03
CA ALA A 138 13.37 1.38 17.16
C ALA A 138 11.93 1.11 16.70
N LEU A 139 11.69 0.00 16.02
CA LEU A 139 10.38 -0.35 15.42
C LEU A 139 9.47 -1.18 16.33
N GLU A 140 9.90 -1.55 17.54
CA GLU A 140 9.14 -2.40 18.47
C GLU A 140 7.75 -1.82 18.81
N PRO A 141 7.59 -0.50 19.05
CA PRO A 141 6.29 0.08 19.41
C PRO A 141 5.23 -0.09 18.32
N TYR A 142 5.64 -0.20 17.07
CA TYR A 142 4.76 -0.30 15.91
C TYR A 142 4.29 -1.73 15.62
N ARG A 143 4.89 -2.75 16.25
CA ARG A 143 4.51 -4.16 16.09
C ARG A 143 4.36 -4.57 14.63
N LEU A 144 5.27 -4.10 13.79
CA LEU A 144 5.28 -4.43 12.36
C LEU A 144 5.41 -5.93 12.15
N THR A 145 4.84 -6.43 11.06
CA THR A 145 5.06 -7.81 10.63
C THR A 145 6.55 -8.05 10.35
N GLU A 146 7.00 -9.28 10.49
CA GLU A 146 8.38 -9.67 10.15
C GLU A 146 8.71 -9.31 8.69
N LYS A 147 7.76 -9.50 7.77
CA LYS A 147 7.90 -9.13 6.37
C LYS A 147 8.18 -7.62 6.22
N ALA A 148 7.40 -6.75 6.86
CA ALA A 148 7.59 -5.30 6.78
C ALA A 148 8.97 -4.89 7.31
N ARG A 149 9.41 -5.47 8.44
CA ARG A 149 10.77 -5.24 8.98
C ARG A 149 11.87 -5.68 8.01
N SER A 150 11.70 -6.84 7.38
CA SER A 150 12.64 -7.35 6.38
C SER A 150 12.73 -6.43 5.17
N VAL A 151 11.61 -5.94 4.66
CA VAL A 151 11.56 -5.00 3.53
C VAL A 151 12.24 -3.67 3.88
N ILE A 152 12.01 -3.12 5.09
CA ILE A 152 12.69 -1.92 5.57
C ILE A 152 14.22 -2.14 5.62
N SER A 153 14.67 -3.27 6.15
CA SER A 153 16.10 -3.62 6.21
C SER A 153 16.72 -3.72 4.83
N GLN A 154 16.04 -4.36 3.87
CA GLN A 154 16.52 -4.47 2.48
C GLN A 154 16.59 -3.10 1.80
N ALA A 155 15.58 -2.25 1.97
CA ALA A 155 15.55 -0.90 1.42
C ALA A 155 16.70 -0.03 1.97
N ARG A 156 17.02 -0.14 3.27
CA ARG A 156 18.16 0.55 3.89
C ARG A 156 19.50 0.07 3.30
N ALA A 157 19.64 -1.24 3.06
CA ALA A 157 20.84 -1.80 2.43
C ALA A 157 21.03 -1.30 0.99
N ILE A 158 19.91 -1.17 0.22
CA ILE A 158 19.94 -0.57 -1.13
C ILE A 158 20.37 0.89 -1.03
N ALA A 159 19.70 1.68 -0.17
CA ALA A 159 20.00 3.09 0.03
C ALA A 159 21.44 3.38 0.50
N GLY A 160 22.05 2.47 1.22
CA GLY A 160 23.44 2.57 1.68
C GLY A 160 24.48 2.31 0.58
N ARG A 161 24.10 1.65 -0.52
CA ARG A 161 24.99 1.38 -1.67
C ARG A 161 25.08 2.55 -2.64
N ASP A 162 24.09 3.45 -2.59
CA ASP A 162 23.97 4.61 -3.49
C ASP A 162 24.68 5.87 -2.92
N ARG A 163 25.44 5.73 -1.82
CA ARG A 163 26.18 6.82 -1.16
C ARG A 163 27.66 6.78 -1.41
#